data_c4590a604eb2cc2d7bf3ef7f5ab23dac
#
_entry.id   c4590a604eb2cc2d7bf3ef7f5ab23dac
#
_cell.length_a   1.000
_cell.length_b   1.000
_cell.length_c   1.000
_cell.angle_alpha   90.00
_cell.angle_beta   90.00
_cell.angle_gamma   90.00
#
_symmetry.space_group_name_H-M   'P 1'
#
loop_
_entity.id
_entity.type
_entity.pdbx_description
1 polymer ?
#
loop_
_entity_poly.entity_id
_entity_poly.type
_entity_poly.pdbx_seq_one_letter_code
_entity_poly.pdbx_strand_id
1 'polypeptide(L)'
;DRGSEMCIRDSIDALPIKENTGLAFESKAKGQMWGKTSDVSHMCGHDMHMAMLLSAARILAAHKVDVPRKVVLVFQPAEEGDSITNPFVTDNPKLSGARALVEDGLLEQFGIKQMYGIHVMARVPAGKMLVAQGTALNSADAFQIDIEGRQAHGAMPWTGVDATLTAAQTVVALQQIVSRNVNLTQGMGVITVGKLQAGETGNVMAG
;
A
#
# COMPACT_ATOMS: atom_id res chain seq x y z
N ASP A 1 32.90 -18.95 3.71
CA ASP A 1 32.34 -17.76 4.35
C ASP A 1 30.93 -18.04 4.88
N ARG A 2 30.80 -18.33 6.19
CA ARG A 2 29.52 -18.67 6.84
C ARG A 2 28.67 -17.42 7.16
N GLY A 3 28.89 -16.31 6.50
CA GLY A 3 28.49 -14.98 6.93
C GLY A 3 27.40 -14.26 6.14
N SER A 4 26.64 -14.90 5.26
CA SER A 4 25.49 -14.21 4.63
C SER A 4 24.20 -14.69 5.25
N GLU A 5 23.59 -13.84 6.07
CA GLU A 5 22.30 -14.12 6.67
C GLU A 5 21.18 -13.83 5.65
N MET A 6 20.20 -14.72 5.61
CA MET A 6 19.03 -14.62 4.74
C MET A 6 17.83 -14.19 5.57
N CYS A 7 17.05 -13.27 5.04
CA CYS A 7 15.78 -12.86 5.61
C CYS A 7 14.62 -13.32 4.72
N ILE A 8 13.58 -13.86 5.34
CA ILE A 8 12.27 -14.07 4.70
C ILE A 8 11.30 -13.14 5.41
N ARG A 9 10.72 -12.22 4.65
CA ARG A 9 9.82 -11.18 5.18
C ARG A 9 8.46 -11.31 4.54
N ASP A 10 7.43 -11.18 5.36
CA ASP A 10 6.05 -11.11 4.89
C ASP A 10 5.21 -10.13 5.72
N SER A 11 4.12 -9.65 5.15
CA SER A 11 3.23 -8.67 5.76
C SER A 11 2.15 -9.34 6.59
N ILE A 12 1.66 -8.66 7.63
CA ILE A 12 0.68 -9.22 8.58
C ILE A 12 -0.57 -8.35 8.78
N ASP A 13 -0.61 -7.15 8.23
CA ASP A 13 -1.70 -6.20 8.42
C ASP A 13 -2.90 -6.49 7.51
N ALA A 14 -4.03 -5.89 7.85
CA ALA A 14 -5.29 -6.03 7.13
C ALA A 14 -5.79 -4.66 6.66
N LEU A 15 -6.71 -4.67 5.71
CA LEU A 15 -7.30 -3.47 5.11
C LEU A 15 -8.63 -3.09 5.75
N PRO A 16 -9.01 -1.80 5.78
CA PRO A 16 -10.30 -1.33 6.28
C PRO A 16 -11.42 -1.59 5.27
N ILE A 17 -11.57 -2.83 4.86
CA ILE A 17 -12.50 -3.28 3.82
C ILE A 17 -13.37 -4.41 4.37
N LYS A 18 -14.67 -4.34 4.12
CA LYS A 18 -15.60 -5.41 4.46
C LYS A 18 -15.37 -6.61 3.55
N GLU A 19 -15.17 -7.77 4.14
CA GLU A 19 -15.21 -9.03 3.39
C GLU A 19 -16.67 -9.37 3.01
N ASN A 20 -16.85 -9.91 1.83
CA ASN A 20 -18.17 -10.32 1.32
C ASN A 20 -18.02 -11.60 0.48
N THR A 21 -17.39 -12.61 1.08
CA THR A 21 -17.16 -13.90 0.43
C THR A 21 -18.27 -14.89 0.67
N GLY A 22 -19.06 -14.70 1.73
CA GLY A 22 -20.11 -15.64 2.17
C GLY A 22 -19.55 -16.94 2.76
N LEU A 23 -18.24 -17.02 2.99
CA LEU A 23 -17.61 -18.20 3.58
C LEU A 23 -17.87 -18.26 5.09
N ALA A 24 -17.85 -19.47 5.66
CA ALA A 24 -18.09 -19.67 7.09
C ALA A 24 -17.06 -18.95 7.99
N PHE A 25 -15.87 -18.67 7.46
CA PHE A 25 -14.80 -17.96 8.13
C PHE A 25 -14.61 -16.52 7.64
N GLU A 26 -15.59 -15.96 6.93
CA GLU A 26 -15.61 -14.56 6.51
C GLU A 26 -15.36 -13.62 7.69
N SER A 27 -14.48 -12.67 7.54
CA SER A 27 -14.14 -11.71 8.57
C SER A 27 -15.36 -10.89 9.02
N LYS A 28 -15.59 -10.83 10.31
CA LYS A 28 -16.56 -9.96 10.98
C LYS A 28 -15.85 -8.95 11.90
N ALA A 29 -14.52 -8.87 11.79
CA ALA A 29 -13.69 -8.01 12.60
C ALA A 29 -13.96 -6.53 12.32
N LYS A 30 -13.79 -5.72 13.35
CA LYS A 30 -13.80 -4.26 13.28
C LYS A 30 -12.45 -3.74 13.74
N GLY A 31 -11.98 -2.69 13.10
CA GLY A 31 -10.73 -2.02 13.43
C GLY A 31 -10.86 -0.50 13.37
N GLN A 32 -9.81 0.17 13.78
CA GLN A 32 -9.69 1.62 13.73
C GLN A 32 -8.66 2.00 12.67
N MET A 33 -9.00 2.96 11.82
CA MET A 33 -8.05 3.59 10.91
C MET A 33 -8.31 5.10 10.87
N TRP A 34 -7.31 5.87 11.27
CA TRP A 34 -7.36 7.34 11.34
C TRP A 34 -8.58 7.85 12.12
N GLY A 35 -8.86 7.20 13.26
CA GLY A 35 -9.98 7.55 14.14
C GLY A 35 -11.37 7.10 13.67
N LYS A 36 -11.45 6.37 12.56
CA LYS A 36 -12.73 5.82 12.06
C LYS A 36 -12.78 4.32 12.27
N THR A 37 -13.91 3.82 12.75
CA THR A 37 -14.19 2.39 12.84
C THR A 37 -14.66 1.87 11.49
N SER A 38 -14.06 0.79 11.02
CA SER A 38 -14.44 0.11 9.77
C SER A 38 -14.46 -1.41 9.93
N ASP A 39 -15.06 -2.10 8.99
CA ASP A 39 -14.83 -3.53 8.78
C ASP A 39 -13.37 -3.75 8.41
N VAL A 40 -12.81 -4.92 8.76
CA VAL A 40 -11.41 -5.25 8.51
C VAL A 40 -11.31 -6.64 7.92
N SER A 41 -10.51 -6.78 6.85
CA SER A 41 -10.25 -8.08 6.24
C SER A 41 -8.92 -8.12 5.49
N HIS A 42 -8.43 -9.33 5.22
CA HIS A 42 -7.19 -9.57 4.49
C HIS A 42 -7.42 -9.59 2.97
N MET A 43 -7.83 -8.45 2.40
CA MET A 43 -8.09 -8.34 0.96
C MET A 43 -6.82 -8.31 0.11
N CYS A 44 -5.66 -8.09 0.70
CA CYS A 44 -4.35 -8.20 0.05
C CYS A 44 -3.69 -9.58 0.22
N GLY A 45 -4.31 -10.50 0.99
CA GLY A 45 -3.84 -11.87 1.16
C GLY A 45 -2.72 -12.05 2.20
N HIS A 46 -2.54 -11.09 3.11
CA HIS A 46 -1.50 -11.18 4.14
C HIS A 46 -1.72 -12.33 5.13
N ASP A 47 -2.94 -12.81 5.31
CA ASP A 47 -3.25 -14.04 6.03
C ASP A 47 -2.59 -15.26 5.41
N MET A 48 -2.61 -15.36 4.07
CA MET A 48 -1.92 -16.41 3.31
C MET A 48 -0.40 -16.24 3.40
N HIS A 49 0.11 -15.01 3.38
CA HIS A 49 1.52 -14.71 3.58
C HIS A 49 2.01 -15.20 4.95
N MET A 50 1.28 -14.88 6.02
CA MET A 50 1.59 -15.39 7.37
C MET A 50 1.61 -16.91 7.42
N ALA A 51 0.62 -17.56 6.81
CA ALA A 51 0.54 -19.02 6.78
C ALA A 51 1.73 -19.65 6.03
N MET A 52 2.14 -19.04 4.91
CA MET A 52 3.32 -19.50 4.14
C MET A 52 4.60 -19.30 4.94
N LEU A 53 4.80 -18.15 5.57
CA LEU A 53 5.99 -17.86 6.38
C LEU A 53 6.09 -18.79 7.60
N LEU A 54 4.99 -19.06 8.30
CA LEU A 54 4.93 -20.02 9.40
C LEU A 54 5.22 -21.45 8.93
N SER A 55 4.73 -21.83 7.75
CA SER A 55 5.00 -23.14 7.18
C SER A 55 6.49 -23.30 6.81
N ALA A 56 7.08 -22.25 6.21
CA ALA A 56 8.51 -22.20 5.93
C ALA A 56 9.34 -22.28 7.23
N ALA A 57 8.93 -21.55 8.27
CA ALA A 57 9.57 -21.62 9.59
C ALA A 57 9.61 -23.04 10.16
N ARG A 58 8.50 -23.77 10.08
CA ARG A 58 8.40 -25.17 10.55
C ARG A 58 9.31 -26.11 9.76
N ILE A 59 9.35 -25.96 8.44
CA ILE A 59 10.23 -26.76 7.57
C ILE A 59 11.70 -26.48 7.89
N LEU A 60 12.08 -25.20 7.96
CA LEU A 60 13.45 -24.79 8.28
C LEU A 60 13.88 -25.25 9.67
N ALA A 61 12.99 -25.19 10.66
CA ALA A 61 13.28 -25.70 12.00
C ALA A 61 13.48 -27.22 12.05
N ALA A 62 12.69 -27.97 11.28
CA ALA A 62 12.84 -29.42 11.16
C ALA A 62 14.15 -29.85 10.47
N HIS A 63 14.65 -29.03 9.56
CA HIS A 63 15.86 -29.27 8.76
C HIS A 63 17.03 -28.34 9.13
N LYS A 64 17.05 -27.78 10.33
CA LYS A 64 18.05 -26.79 10.73
C LYS A 64 19.51 -27.24 10.59
N VAL A 65 19.76 -28.55 10.65
CA VAL A 65 21.12 -29.09 10.47
C VAL A 65 21.60 -29.02 9.02
N ASP A 66 20.66 -28.96 8.08
CA ASP A 66 20.93 -28.90 6.64
C ASP A 66 20.98 -27.44 6.15
N VAL A 67 20.56 -26.46 6.99
CA VAL A 67 20.54 -25.05 6.65
C VAL A 67 21.90 -24.43 7.01
N PRO A 68 22.74 -24.11 6.02
CA PRO A 68 24.11 -23.65 6.26
C PRO A 68 24.21 -22.19 6.74
N ARG A 69 23.08 -21.52 6.88
CA ARG A 69 23.01 -20.08 7.19
C ARG A 69 21.98 -19.80 8.27
N LYS A 70 22.12 -18.67 8.94
CA LYS A 70 21.08 -18.12 9.79
C LYS A 70 19.95 -17.56 8.91
N VAL A 71 18.74 -17.92 9.23
CA VAL A 71 17.52 -17.44 8.58
C VAL A 71 16.77 -16.55 9.58
N VAL A 72 16.51 -15.32 9.19
CA VAL A 72 15.72 -14.36 9.95
C VAL A 72 14.32 -14.33 9.35
N LEU A 73 13.30 -14.52 10.17
CA LEU A 73 11.91 -14.45 9.75
C LEU A 73 11.32 -13.14 10.25
N VAL A 74 10.75 -12.34 9.36
CA VAL A 74 10.20 -11.03 9.68
C VAL A 74 8.71 -10.99 9.34
N PHE A 75 7.88 -10.80 10.35
CA PHE A 75 6.46 -10.53 10.23
C PHE A 75 6.26 -9.02 10.28
N GLN A 76 6.16 -8.39 9.11
CA GLN A 76 6.12 -6.94 8.97
C GLN A 76 4.71 -6.40 9.22
N PRO A 77 4.51 -5.51 10.21
CA PRO A 77 3.27 -4.76 10.37
C PRO A 77 3.21 -3.57 9.41
N ALA A 78 2.01 -3.00 9.24
CA ALA A 78 1.76 -1.73 8.56
C ALA A 78 2.40 -1.62 7.15
N GLU A 79 2.29 -2.67 6.35
CA GLU A 79 2.72 -2.67 4.95
C GLU A 79 1.80 -1.77 4.12
N GLU A 80 0.50 -1.81 4.42
CA GLU A 80 -0.55 -0.99 3.80
C GLU A 80 -0.62 0.46 4.38
N GLY A 81 0.28 0.78 5.29
CA GLY A 81 0.38 2.08 5.94
C GLY A 81 0.00 2.08 7.43
N ASP A 82 0.32 3.19 8.09
CA ASP A 82 0.01 3.38 9.51
C ASP A 82 -1.48 3.65 9.72
N SER A 83 -2.12 2.89 10.60
CA SER A 83 -3.53 3.07 10.96
C SER A 83 -3.79 4.25 11.92
N ILE A 84 -2.75 4.79 12.55
CA ILE A 84 -2.84 5.86 13.55
C ILE A 84 -2.71 7.22 12.91
N THR A 85 -1.72 7.39 12.04
CA THR A 85 -1.33 8.67 11.46
C THR A 85 -1.75 8.76 10.00
N ASN A 86 -2.73 9.62 9.70
CA ASN A 86 -3.10 9.88 8.32
C ASN A 86 -2.01 10.72 7.63
N PRO A 87 -1.30 10.20 6.63
CA PRO A 87 -0.21 10.92 5.97
C PRO A 87 -0.67 12.15 5.19
N PHE A 88 -1.97 12.27 4.89
CA PHE A 88 -2.54 13.42 4.17
C PHE A 88 -2.95 14.58 5.09
N VAL A 89 -2.83 14.45 6.41
CA VAL A 89 -3.22 15.50 7.37
C VAL A 89 -2.11 15.79 8.39
N THR A 90 -0.92 15.31 8.18
CA THR A 90 0.22 15.55 9.06
C THR A 90 1.49 15.85 8.27
N ASP A 91 2.22 16.87 8.70
CA ASP A 91 3.51 17.24 8.11
C ASP A 91 4.65 16.28 8.52
N ASN A 92 4.40 15.42 9.49
CA ASN A 92 5.38 14.45 9.99
C ASN A 92 4.74 13.06 10.21
N PRO A 93 4.44 12.32 9.13
CA PRO A 93 3.90 10.98 9.24
C PRO A 93 4.91 10.07 9.95
N LYS A 94 4.42 9.27 10.88
CA LYS A 94 5.27 8.25 11.50
C LYS A 94 5.75 7.27 10.45
N LEU A 95 6.99 6.84 10.60
CA LEU A 95 7.51 5.76 9.80
C LEU A 95 6.76 4.46 10.14
N SER A 96 6.41 3.72 9.12
CA SER A 96 5.70 2.46 9.27
C SER A 96 6.24 1.41 8.29
N GLY A 97 5.79 0.19 8.45
CA GLY A 97 6.14 -0.89 7.56
C GLY A 97 7.63 -1.18 7.46
N ALA A 98 8.08 -1.48 6.26
CA ALA A 98 9.48 -1.85 5.99
C ALA A 98 10.47 -0.72 6.33
N ARG A 99 10.08 0.53 6.10
CA ARG A 99 10.95 1.67 6.38
C ARG A 99 11.26 1.80 7.87
N ALA A 100 10.27 1.64 8.73
CA ALA A 100 10.47 1.63 10.18
C ALA A 100 11.44 0.51 10.62
N LEU A 101 11.26 -0.70 10.09
CA LEU A 101 12.15 -1.83 10.38
C LEU A 101 13.60 -1.56 9.95
N VAL A 102 13.81 -0.91 8.81
CA VAL A 102 15.16 -0.55 8.33
C VAL A 102 15.78 0.51 9.23
N GLU A 103 15.02 1.55 9.60
CA GLU A 103 15.53 2.61 10.50
C GLU A 103 15.77 2.13 11.94
N ASP A 104 15.02 1.10 12.38
CA ASP A 104 15.28 0.39 13.64
C ASP A 104 16.53 -0.52 13.58
N GLY A 105 17.20 -0.58 12.43
CA GLY A 105 18.45 -1.31 12.25
C GLY A 105 18.30 -2.79 11.97
N LEU A 106 17.19 -3.25 11.41
CA LEU A 106 16.93 -4.66 11.09
C LEU A 106 18.07 -5.30 10.29
N LEU A 107 18.57 -4.60 9.28
CA LEU A 107 19.57 -5.15 8.38
C LEU A 107 20.93 -5.33 9.08
N GLU A 108 21.35 -4.32 9.82
CA GLU A 108 22.63 -4.27 10.54
C GLU A 108 22.63 -5.21 11.74
N GLN A 109 21.56 -5.19 12.53
CA GLN A 109 21.44 -6.00 13.76
C GLN A 109 21.53 -7.50 13.47
N PHE A 110 20.96 -7.92 12.36
CA PHE A 110 20.95 -9.35 11.97
C PHE A 110 21.95 -9.69 10.86
N GLY A 111 22.69 -8.72 10.31
CA GLY A 111 23.66 -8.91 9.23
C GLY A 111 23.04 -9.36 7.92
N ILE A 112 21.80 -8.93 7.63
CA ILE A 112 21.02 -9.40 6.49
C ILE A 112 21.64 -8.92 5.19
N LYS A 113 21.95 -9.86 4.29
CA LYS A 113 22.51 -9.57 2.96
C LYS A 113 21.57 -9.99 1.81
N GLN A 114 20.62 -10.84 2.10
CA GLN A 114 19.64 -11.31 1.12
C GLN A 114 18.26 -11.30 1.76
N MET A 115 17.28 -10.77 1.07
CA MET A 115 15.91 -10.70 1.53
C MET A 115 14.97 -11.31 0.48
N TYR A 116 14.04 -12.10 0.93
CA TYR A 116 13.01 -12.74 0.12
C TYR A 116 11.64 -12.36 0.66
N GLY A 117 10.72 -12.07 -0.23
CA GLY A 117 9.31 -11.86 0.06
C GLY A 117 8.46 -12.58 -0.98
N ILE A 118 7.29 -13.03 -0.56
CA ILE A 118 6.31 -13.66 -1.43
C ILE A 118 5.04 -12.81 -1.39
N HIS A 119 4.37 -12.68 -2.52
CA HIS A 119 3.05 -12.08 -2.58
C HIS A 119 2.08 -12.99 -3.32
N VAL A 120 0.93 -13.27 -2.74
CA VAL A 120 -0.15 -13.96 -3.45
C VAL A 120 -0.70 -13.04 -4.53
N MET A 121 -0.92 -13.57 -5.72
CA MET A 121 -1.35 -12.79 -6.85
C MET A 121 -2.60 -13.42 -7.48
N ALA A 122 -3.66 -12.63 -7.61
CA ALA A 122 -4.83 -13.06 -8.33
C ALA A 122 -4.47 -13.48 -9.77
N ARG A 123 -5.12 -14.52 -10.27
CA ARG A 123 -4.92 -15.08 -11.63
C ARG A 123 -3.59 -15.84 -11.83
N VAL A 124 -2.77 -16.00 -10.82
CA VAL A 124 -1.68 -16.97 -10.87
C VAL A 124 -2.23 -18.33 -10.45
N PRO A 125 -2.17 -19.36 -11.30
CA PRO A 125 -2.70 -20.69 -10.97
C PRO A 125 -2.00 -21.28 -9.74
N ALA A 126 -2.75 -21.98 -8.89
CA ALA A 126 -2.18 -22.70 -7.75
C ALA A 126 -1.05 -23.66 -8.20
N GLY A 127 0.02 -23.71 -7.42
CA GLY A 127 1.22 -24.48 -7.76
C GLY A 127 2.16 -23.82 -8.76
N LYS A 128 1.87 -22.59 -9.18
CA LYS A 128 2.76 -21.75 -10.00
C LYS A 128 3.33 -20.61 -9.17
N MET A 129 4.56 -20.22 -9.51
CA MET A 129 5.23 -19.07 -8.95
C MET A 129 5.79 -18.20 -10.09
N LEU A 130 5.59 -16.90 -9.98
CA LEU A 130 6.20 -15.92 -10.89
C LEU A 130 7.46 -15.37 -10.21
N VAL A 131 8.57 -15.39 -10.93
CA VAL A 131 9.82 -14.78 -10.49
C VAL A 131 10.23 -13.77 -11.56
N ALA A 132 10.22 -12.50 -11.19
CA ALA A 132 10.65 -11.44 -12.09
C ALA A 132 12.19 -11.35 -12.12
N GLN A 133 12.75 -11.14 -13.31
CA GLN A 133 14.12 -10.68 -13.47
C GLN A 133 14.13 -9.15 -13.52
N GLY A 134 14.83 -8.52 -12.60
CA GLY A 134 14.81 -7.07 -12.43
C GLY A 134 13.69 -6.60 -11.50
N THR A 135 13.05 -5.49 -11.83
CA THR A 135 11.98 -4.89 -11.02
C THR A 135 10.74 -5.78 -11.01
N ALA A 136 10.37 -6.28 -9.84
CA ALA A 136 9.18 -7.12 -9.66
C ALA A 136 7.93 -6.29 -9.31
N LEU A 137 8.09 -5.21 -8.53
CA LEU A 137 7.02 -4.31 -8.08
C LEU A 137 7.45 -2.86 -8.28
N ASN A 138 6.49 -1.96 -8.42
CA ASN A 138 6.73 -0.53 -8.50
C ASN A 138 6.76 0.10 -7.10
N SER A 139 7.36 1.29 -6.97
CA SER A 139 7.13 2.16 -5.82
C SER A 139 5.68 2.64 -5.81
N ALA A 140 5.16 2.92 -4.63
CA ALA A 140 3.88 3.58 -4.43
C ALA A 140 4.12 4.88 -3.67
N ASP A 141 3.67 5.98 -4.24
CA ASP A 141 3.77 7.31 -3.67
C ASP A 141 2.37 7.92 -3.59
N ALA A 142 2.10 8.70 -2.55
CA ALA A 142 0.84 9.39 -2.38
C ALA A 142 1.04 10.91 -2.49
N PHE A 143 0.04 11.59 -3.03
CA PHE A 143 0.02 13.05 -3.11
C PHE A 143 -1.37 13.59 -2.79
N GLN A 144 -1.40 14.82 -2.32
CA GLN A 144 -2.61 15.61 -2.15
C GLN A 144 -2.46 16.90 -2.92
N ILE A 145 -3.54 17.34 -3.55
CA ILE A 145 -3.63 18.62 -4.25
C ILE A 145 -4.78 19.41 -3.64
N ASP A 146 -4.47 20.53 -3.04
CA ASP A 146 -5.44 21.49 -2.54
C ASP A 146 -5.56 22.63 -3.54
N ILE A 147 -6.78 22.95 -3.93
CA ILE A 147 -7.08 23.96 -4.96
C ILE A 147 -7.92 25.04 -4.31
N GLU A 148 -7.35 26.23 -4.22
CA GLU A 148 -8.03 27.44 -3.76
C GLU A 148 -8.61 28.22 -4.93
N GLY A 149 -9.87 28.55 -4.85
CA GLY A 149 -10.54 29.43 -5.81
C GLY A 149 -11.06 30.69 -5.16
N ARG A 150 -12.15 31.24 -5.70
CA ARG A 150 -12.89 32.35 -5.11
C ARG A 150 -14.38 32.13 -5.34
N GLN A 151 -15.12 32.03 -4.27
CA GLN A 151 -16.56 31.77 -4.31
C GLN A 151 -17.30 32.84 -5.12
N ALA A 152 -18.36 32.40 -5.79
CA ALA A 152 -19.29 33.29 -6.50
C ALA A 152 -20.70 32.70 -6.49
N HIS A 153 -21.68 33.51 -6.76
CA HIS A 153 -23.05 33.06 -6.99
C HIS A 153 -23.09 32.16 -8.22
N GLY A 154 -23.72 30.98 -8.13
CA GLY A 154 -23.74 30.01 -9.20
C GLY A 154 -24.24 30.52 -10.56
N ALA A 155 -25.09 31.57 -10.58
CA ALA A 155 -25.52 32.23 -11.81
C ALA A 155 -24.58 33.35 -12.31
N MET A 156 -23.52 33.66 -11.58
CA MET A 156 -22.52 34.68 -11.93
C MET A 156 -21.08 34.18 -11.75
N PRO A 157 -20.73 33.01 -12.37
CA PRO A 157 -19.43 32.37 -12.15
C PRO A 157 -18.24 33.22 -12.61
N TRP A 158 -18.43 34.14 -13.54
CA TRP A 158 -17.38 35.07 -14.01
C TRP A 158 -16.89 36.04 -12.93
N THR A 159 -17.56 36.15 -11.79
CA THR A 159 -17.14 36.98 -10.66
C THR A 159 -16.23 36.28 -9.68
N GLY A 160 -16.00 34.95 -9.86
CA GLY A 160 -15.19 34.12 -9.00
C GLY A 160 -14.05 33.37 -9.73
N VAL A 161 -13.52 32.35 -9.07
CA VAL A 161 -12.56 31.38 -9.63
C VAL A 161 -13.04 29.99 -9.23
N ASP A 162 -13.38 29.16 -10.18
CA ASP A 162 -14.02 27.86 -9.96
C ASP A 162 -13.02 26.77 -9.58
N ALA A 163 -12.91 26.52 -8.28
CA ALA A 163 -12.06 25.45 -7.76
C ALA A 163 -12.59 24.04 -8.14
N THR A 164 -13.92 23.85 -8.22
CA THR A 164 -14.52 22.56 -8.59
C THR A 164 -14.19 22.19 -10.03
N LEU A 165 -14.35 23.13 -10.96
CA LEU A 165 -14.01 22.90 -12.36
C LEU A 165 -12.51 22.64 -12.52
N THR A 166 -11.66 23.40 -11.83
CA THR A 166 -10.21 23.23 -11.84
C THR A 166 -9.83 21.84 -11.30
N ALA A 167 -10.43 21.37 -10.22
CA ALA A 167 -10.20 20.04 -9.66
C ALA A 167 -10.59 18.94 -10.66
N ALA A 168 -11.74 19.05 -11.29
CA ALA A 168 -12.20 18.09 -12.30
C ALA A 168 -11.23 18.02 -13.50
N GLN A 169 -10.79 19.17 -14.00
CA GLN A 169 -9.80 19.22 -15.10
C GLN A 169 -8.44 18.66 -14.67
N THR A 170 -8.02 18.89 -13.45
CA THR A 170 -6.78 18.35 -12.90
C THR A 170 -6.83 16.81 -12.88
N VAL A 171 -7.95 16.21 -12.44
CA VAL A 171 -8.13 14.75 -12.48
C VAL A 171 -7.95 14.21 -13.91
N VAL A 172 -8.57 14.85 -14.89
CA VAL A 172 -8.47 14.44 -16.31
C VAL A 172 -7.03 14.61 -16.83
N ALA A 173 -6.38 15.72 -16.50
CA ALA A 173 -5.00 16.00 -16.93
C ALA A 173 -4.00 14.99 -16.36
N LEU A 174 -4.17 14.59 -15.09
CA LEU A 174 -3.32 13.59 -14.44
C LEU A 174 -3.35 12.25 -15.19
N GLN A 175 -4.49 11.84 -15.74
CA GLN A 175 -4.59 10.60 -16.50
C GLN A 175 -3.79 10.64 -17.81
N GLN A 176 -3.53 11.83 -18.36
CA GLN A 176 -2.74 11.99 -19.59
C GLN A 176 -1.24 11.72 -19.35
N ILE A 177 -0.75 11.86 -18.12
CA ILE A 177 0.66 11.57 -17.79
C ILE A 177 1.00 10.14 -18.19
N VAL A 178 0.23 9.17 -17.73
CA VAL A 178 0.46 7.75 -18.05
C VAL A 178 0.20 7.47 -19.52
N SER A 179 -0.90 7.96 -20.06
CA SER A 179 -1.31 7.63 -21.43
C SER A 179 -0.49 8.32 -22.53
N ARG A 180 0.19 9.43 -22.22
CA ARG A 180 0.90 10.24 -23.22
C ARG A 180 2.39 10.43 -22.95
N ASN A 181 2.85 10.33 -21.68
CA ASN A 181 4.22 10.69 -21.33
C ASN A 181 5.03 9.52 -20.77
N VAL A 182 4.38 8.45 -20.28
CA VAL A 182 5.09 7.27 -19.77
C VAL A 182 5.33 6.25 -20.88
N ASN A 183 6.58 5.84 -21.04
CA ASN A 183 6.91 4.75 -21.96
C ASN A 183 6.61 3.39 -21.29
N LEU A 184 5.41 2.89 -21.46
CA LEU A 184 4.93 1.63 -20.87
C LEU A 184 5.68 0.39 -21.35
N THR A 185 6.53 0.51 -22.39
CA THR A 185 7.40 -0.60 -22.83
C THR A 185 8.65 -0.75 -21.97
N GLN A 186 8.99 0.26 -21.18
CA GLN A 186 10.14 0.27 -20.27
C GLN A 186 9.77 0.04 -18.81
N GLY A 187 8.49 0.07 -18.49
CA GLY A 187 7.99 -0.15 -17.14
C GLY A 187 6.52 0.24 -17.01
N MET A 188 5.91 -0.18 -15.92
CA MET A 188 4.53 0.19 -15.61
C MET A 188 4.47 1.57 -14.94
N GLY A 189 3.40 2.31 -15.22
CA GLY A 189 3.05 3.53 -14.52
C GLY A 189 1.55 3.58 -14.29
N VAL A 190 1.13 3.99 -13.10
CA VAL A 190 -0.28 4.15 -12.74
C VAL A 190 -0.44 5.44 -11.97
N ILE A 191 -1.48 6.21 -12.26
CA ILE A 191 -1.93 7.35 -11.46
C ILE A 191 -3.40 7.12 -11.14
N THR A 192 -3.71 7.06 -9.86
CA THR A 192 -5.08 6.88 -9.37
C THR A 192 -5.48 8.06 -8.50
N VAL A 193 -6.59 8.71 -8.83
CA VAL A 193 -7.23 9.68 -7.94
C VAL A 193 -8.28 8.93 -7.13
N GLY A 194 -7.90 8.53 -5.92
CA GLY A 194 -8.77 7.72 -5.05
C GLY A 194 -9.86 8.54 -4.33
N LYS A 195 -9.68 9.86 -4.23
CA LYS A 195 -10.64 10.76 -3.59
C LYS A 195 -10.64 12.11 -4.28
N LEU A 196 -11.83 12.64 -4.55
CA LEU A 196 -12.08 14.02 -4.96
C LEU A 196 -13.16 14.59 -4.05
N GLN A 197 -12.93 15.78 -3.52
CA GLN A 197 -13.92 16.49 -2.72
C GLN A 197 -13.91 17.95 -3.14
N ALA A 198 -15.08 18.51 -3.49
CA ALA A 198 -15.21 19.88 -3.93
C ALA A 198 -16.63 20.39 -3.66
N GLY A 199 -16.73 21.68 -3.31
CA GLY A 199 -18.00 22.37 -3.09
C GLY A 199 -18.77 21.93 -1.86
N GLU A 200 -19.71 22.77 -1.43
CA GLU A 200 -20.58 22.51 -0.27
C GLU A 200 -22.07 22.58 -0.64
N THR A 201 -22.43 23.46 -1.58
CA THR A 201 -23.84 23.69 -1.98
C THR A 201 -23.98 23.81 -3.49
N GLY A 202 -25.15 23.43 -4.03
CA GLY A 202 -25.37 23.39 -5.48
C GLY A 202 -25.58 24.75 -6.15
N ASN A 203 -25.74 25.84 -5.40
CA ASN A 203 -26.01 27.19 -5.93
C ASN A 203 -24.85 28.17 -5.71
N VAL A 204 -23.76 27.69 -5.17
CA VAL A 204 -22.53 28.48 -4.93
C VAL A 204 -21.38 27.80 -5.64
N MET A 205 -20.66 28.55 -6.46
CA MET A 205 -19.39 28.10 -7.03
C MET A 205 -18.34 28.01 -5.93
N ALA A 206 -17.68 26.87 -5.81
CA ALA A 206 -16.66 26.65 -4.78
C ALA A 206 -15.41 27.51 -5.01
N GLY A 207 -14.85 28.01 -3.91
CA GLY A 207 -13.59 28.74 -3.87
C GLY A 207 -12.52 28.00 -3.11
#